data_78ecc84f8928c5507ddb18e125653328
#
_entry.id   78ecc84f8928c5507ddb18e125653328
#
_cell.length_a   1.000
_cell.length_b   1.000
_cell.length_c   1.000
_cell.angle_alpha   90.00
_cell.angle_beta   90.00
_cell.angle_gamma   90.00
#
_symmetry.space_group_name_H-M   'P 1'
#
loop_
_entity.id
_entity.type
_entity.pdbx_description
1 polymer ?
#
loop_
_entity_poly.entity_id
_entity_poly.type
_entity_poly.pdbx_seq_one_letter_code
_entity_poly.pdbx_strand_id
1 'polypeptide(L)'
;MSKEIVLCFLPLDSELLEKSMLNWAAGKIAPRRRYSVAKTKPMVHVELWLKDGENSGFAASICYNKTAHYMKKNFSRKSWNFRSLYVTEQQFKKLQLFLSSQKGAPFNRMGFYLLGLGMRISGQWAERFGWRRRFFCAELIIAALKAADCFPKTNSISTVAHPEELYQYTSLISTPTTIREYSEDKVRY
;
A
#
# COMPACT_ATOMS: atom_id res chain seq x y z
N MET A 1 13.42 -11.17 17.88
CA MET A 1 12.37 -11.93 17.19
C MET A 1 11.97 -11.17 15.92
N SER A 2 11.62 -11.86 14.84
CA SER A 2 11.09 -11.23 13.63
C SER A 2 9.57 -11.10 13.72
N LYS A 3 9.03 -10.01 13.18
CA LYS A 3 7.60 -9.75 13.06
C LYS A 3 7.18 -9.83 11.60
N GLU A 4 6.03 -10.42 11.33
CA GLU A 4 5.45 -10.43 10.01
C GLU A 4 4.63 -9.16 9.77
N ILE A 5 4.89 -8.49 8.66
CA ILE A 5 4.05 -7.44 8.10
C ILE A 5 3.57 -7.88 6.72
N VAL A 6 2.38 -7.48 6.33
CA VAL A 6 1.77 -7.95 5.07
C VAL A 6 1.31 -6.76 4.24
N LEU A 7 1.77 -6.74 3.01
CA LEU A 7 1.25 -5.83 1.99
C LEU A 7 0.03 -6.48 1.33
N CYS A 8 -1.12 -5.85 1.48
CA CYS A 8 -2.40 -6.30 0.96
C CYS A 8 -2.73 -5.50 -0.28
N PHE A 9 -2.73 -6.15 -1.45
CA PHE A 9 -2.97 -5.51 -2.74
C PHE A 9 -4.35 -5.86 -3.28
N LEU A 10 -5.06 -4.86 -3.77
CA LEU A 10 -6.38 -5.03 -4.37
C LEU A 10 -6.27 -4.94 -5.90
N PRO A 11 -6.63 -6.00 -6.64
CA PRO A 11 -6.63 -5.97 -8.11
C PRO A 11 -7.84 -5.19 -8.64
N LEU A 12 -7.73 -4.68 -9.88
CA LEU A 12 -8.76 -3.87 -10.53
C LEU A 12 -10.13 -4.56 -10.68
N ASP A 13 -10.15 -5.89 -10.73
CA ASP A 13 -11.37 -6.71 -10.85
C ASP A 13 -11.91 -7.19 -9.51
N SER A 14 -11.38 -6.70 -8.39
CA SER A 14 -11.90 -7.06 -7.06
C SER A 14 -13.33 -6.55 -6.86
N GLU A 15 -14.19 -7.39 -6.31
CA GLU A 15 -15.56 -7.05 -5.93
C GLU A 15 -15.64 -5.95 -4.85
N LEU A 16 -14.53 -5.74 -4.11
CA LEU A 16 -14.43 -4.68 -3.08
C LEU A 16 -14.21 -3.29 -3.68
N LEU A 17 -13.78 -3.21 -4.93
CA LEU A 17 -13.61 -1.93 -5.60
C LEU A 17 -14.95 -1.44 -6.15
N GLU A 18 -15.34 -0.23 -5.75
CA GLU A 18 -16.44 0.44 -6.43
C GLU A 18 -16.11 0.60 -7.92
N LYS A 19 -17.09 0.31 -8.78
CA LYS A 19 -16.99 0.54 -10.23
C LYS A 19 -16.95 2.05 -10.49
N SER A 20 -15.77 2.66 -10.34
CA SER A 20 -15.56 4.09 -10.56
C SER A 20 -14.61 4.33 -11.72
N MET A 21 -14.80 5.47 -12.40
CA MET A 21 -13.88 5.91 -13.44
C MET A 21 -12.44 6.06 -12.94
N LEU A 22 -12.26 6.37 -11.66
CA LEU A 22 -10.93 6.54 -11.04
C LEU A 22 -10.20 5.21 -10.88
N ASN A 23 -10.89 4.14 -10.48
CA ASN A 23 -10.29 2.81 -10.40
C ASN A 23 -9.95 2.29 -11.80
N TRP A 24 -10.80 2.56 -12.79
CA TRP A 24 -10.51 2.27 -14.18
C TRP A 24 -9.28 3.05 -14.68
N ALA A 25 -9.19 4.35 -14.41
CA ALA A 25 -8.03 5.19 -14.76
C ALA A 25 -6.75 4.69 -14.07
N ALA A 26 -6.80 4.37 -12.78
CA ALA A 26 -5.67 3.76 -12.06
C ALA A 26 -5.19 2.47 -12.72
N GLY A 27 -6.11 1.63 -13.20
CA GLY A 27 -5.76 0.43 -13.95
C GLY A 27 -5.10 0.73 -15.31
N LYS A 28 -5.49 1.82 -15.98
CA LYS A 28 -4.91 2.22 -17.28
C LYS A 28 -3.51 2.79 -17.18
N ILE A 29 -3.20 3.48 -16.09
CA ILE A 29 -1.86 4.04 -15.83
C ILE A 29 -0.90 3.04 -15.16
N ALA A 30 -1.39 1.87 -14.79
CA ALA A 30 -0.57 0.82 -14.20
C ALA A 30 0.54 0.40 -15.16
N PRO A 31 1.80 0.28 -14.71
CA PRO A 31 2.90 -0.17 -15.54
C PRO A 31 2.67 -1.61 -16.03
N ARG A 32 3.09 -1.88 -17.27
CA ARG A 32 3.00 -3.25 -17.81
C ARG A 32 3.92 -4.18 -17.03
N ARG A 33 3.41 -5.35 -16.69
CA ARG A 33 4.22 -6.41 -16.06
C ARG A 33 5.24 -6.95 -17.05
N ARG A 34 6.53 -6.90 -16.70
CA ARG A 34 7.61 -7.37 -17.58
C ARG A 34 7.63 -8.90 -17.73
N TYR A 35 7.10 -9.66 -16.77
CA TYR A 35 7.25 -11.13 -16.70
C TYR A 35 5.98 -11.89 -16.30
N SER A 36 4.80 -11.32 -16.48
CA SER A 36 3.59 -12.04 -16.08
C SER A 36 3.03 -12.90 -17.23
N VAL A 37 3.08 -14.21 -17.06
CA VAL A 37 2.34 -15.17 -17.86
C VAL A 37 0.85 -15.21 -17.48
N ALA A 38 0.48 -14.65 -16.32
CA ALA A 38 -0.88 -14.68 -15.80
C ALA A 38 -1.69 -13.47 -16.30
N LYS A 39 -2.89 -13.72 -16.80
CA LYS A 39 -3.92 -12.71 -17.19
C LYS A 39 -4.52 -11.97 -15.98
N THR A 40 -3.75 -11.72 -14.92
CA THR A 40 -4.23 -11.03 -13.73
C THR A 40 -4.32 -9.53 -13.95
N LYS A 41 -5.39 -8.92 -13.47
CA LYS A 41 -5.58 -7.46 -13.53
C LYS A 41 -4.53 -6.72 -12.68
N PRO A 42 -4.20 -5.46 -13.04
CA PRO A 42 -3.22 -4.69 -12.27
C PRO A 42 -3.72 -4.39 -10.85
N MET A 43 -2.77 -4.28 -9.91
CA MET A 43 -3.05 -3.83 -8.56
C MET A 43 -3.28 -2.32 -8.55
N VAL A 44 -4.42 -1.88 -8.04
CA VAL A 44 -4.83 -0.46 -8.04
C VAL A 44 -4.89 0.15 -6.65
N HIS A 45 -4.85 -0.68 -5.61
CA HIS A 45 -4.82 -0.23 -4.22
C HIS A 45 -3.89 -1.10 -3.38
N VAL A 46 -3.36 -0.55 -2.29
CA VAL A 46 -2.52 -1.27 -1.34
C VAL A 46 -2.74 -0.77 0.08
N GLU A 47 -2.74 -1.73 1.03
CA GLU A 47 -2.73 -1.48 2.47
C GLU A 47 -1.54 -2.19 3.11
N LEU A 48 -1.00 -1.64 4.17
CA LEU A 48 0.02 -2.28 5.01
C LEU A 48 -0.64 -2.81 6.28
N TRP A 49 -0.60 -4.12 6.46
CA TRP A 49 -1.14 -4.80 7.63
C TRP A 49 -0.02 -5.23 8.58
N LEU A 50 -0.02 -4.63 9.77
CA LEU A 50 0.86 -4.97 10.88
C LEU A 50 0.15 -6.01 11.75
N LYS A 51 0.56 -7.27 11.64
CA LYS A 51 -0.06 -8.38 12.37
C LYS A 51 0.31 -8.32 13.86
N ASP A 52 -0.68 -8.45 14.72
CA ASP A 52 -0.54 -8.59 16.18
C ASP A 52 -0.93 -10.00 16.67
N GLY A 53 -1.40 -10.86 15.78
CA GLY A 53 -1.76 -12.24 15.97
C GLY A 53 -1.86 -13.00 14.66
N GLU A 54 -2.39 -14.21 14.68
CA GLU A 54 -2.48 -15.04 13.46
C GLU A 54 -3.40 -14.38 12.41
N ASN A 55 -4.53 -13.79 12.86
CA ASN A 55 -5.62 -13.30 12.01
C ASN A 55 -6.08 -11.89 12.37
N SER A 56 -5.30 -11.18 13.16
CA SER A 56 -5.62 -9.83 13.59
C SER A 56 -4.44 -8.91 13.42
N GLY A 57 -4.73 -7.62 13.31
CA GLY A 57 -3.70 -6.61 13.18
C GLY A 57 -4.27 -5.25 12.82
N PHE A 58 -3.38 -4.28 12.74
CA PHE A 58 -3.71 -2.93 12.32
C PHE A 58 -3.32 -2.71 10.87
N ALA A 59 -4.25 -2.23 10.06
CA ALA A 59 -4.01 -1.86 8.68
C ALA A 59 -3.93 -0.35 8.52
N ALA A 60 -3.02 0.07 7.65
CA ALA A 60 -2.87 1.46 7.25
C ALA A 60 -3.00 1.61 5.74
N SER A 61 -3.78 2.58 5.31
CA SER A 61 -3.87 3.01 3.93
C SER A 61 -4.57 4.36 3.81
N ILE A 62 -4.76 4.78 2.56
CA ILE A 62 -5.54 5.96 2.21
C ILE A 62 -6.30 5.68 0.91
N CYS A 63 -7.63 5.84 0.94
CA CYS A 63 -8.48 5.77 -0.23
C CYS A 63 -8.64 7.14 -0.88
N TYR A 64 -9.05 7.14 -2.16
CA TYR A 64 -9.27 8.37 -2.90
C TYR A 64 -10.25 9.30 -2.15
N ASN A 65 -9.91 10.59 -2.05
CA ASN A 65 -10.67 11.62 -1.34
C ASN A 65 -10.94 11.37 0.16
N LYS A 66 -10.28 10.38 0.75
CA LYS A 66 -10.31 10.13 2.19
C LYS A 66 -9.00 10.62 2.84
N THR A 67 -8.91 10.43 4.13
CA THR A 67 -7.68 10.64 4.90
C THR A 67 -7.02 9.31 5.23
N ALA A 68 -5.71 9.34 5.50
CA ALA A 68 -4.98 8.16 5.92
C ALA A 68 -5.60 7.57 7.19
N HIS A 69 -5.84 6.27 7.17
CA HIS A 69 -6.34 5.52 8.33
C HIS A 69 -5.27 4.55 8.86
N TYR A 70 -5.36 4.27 10.14
CA TYR A 70 -4.61 3.22 10.83
C TYR A 70 -5.55 2.61 11.86
N MET A 71 -6.11 1.43 11.56
CA MET A 71 -7.18 0.82 12.34
C MET A 71 -7.10 -0.71 12.32
N LYS A 72 -7.75 -1.35 13.29
CA LYS A 72 -7.86 -2.80 13.32
C LYS A 72 -8.68 -3.29 12.12
N LYS A 73 -8.14 -4.27 11.37
CA LYS A 73 -8.76 -4.79 10.16
C LYS A 73 -8.31 -6.23 9.89
N ASN A 74 -9.21 -7.02 9.32
CA ASN A 74 -8.94 -8.36 8.81
C ASN A 74 -9.03 -8.36 7.28
N PHE A 75 -8.35 -9.31 6.64
CA PHE A 75 -8.30 -9.42 5.18
C PHE A 75 -8.65 -10.83 4.73
N SER A 76 -9.31 -10.96 3.57
CA SER A 76 -9.66 -12.22 2.94
C SER A 76 -8.83 -12.46 1.67
N ARG A 77 -8.41 -13.71 1.46
CA ARG A 77 -7.73 -14.12 0.21
C ARG A 77 -8.62 -14.05 -1.02
N LYS A 78 -9.92 -14.07 -0.83
CA LYS A 78 -10.87 -14.01 -1.96
C LYS A 78 -10.72 -12.72 -2.76
N SER A 79 -10.43 -11.60 -2.08
CA SER A 79 -10.43 -10.27 -2.68
C SER A 79 -9.03 -9.64 -2.78
N TRP A 80 -8.07 -10.09 -1.94
CA TRP A 80 -6.77 -9.47 -1.80
C TRP A 80 -5.61 -10.38 -2.20
N ASN A 81 -4.57 -9.78 -2.77
CA ASN A 81 -3.28 -10.43 -3.00
C ASN A 81 -2.28 -9.98 -1.94
N PHE A 82 -1.52 -10.91 -1.38
CA PHE A 82 -0.65 -10.65 -0.23
C PHE A 82 0.83 -10.82 -0.58
N ARG A 83 1.66 -10.00 0.09
CA ARG A 83 3.11 -10.12 0.14
C ARG A 83 3.57 -9.95 1.58
N SER A 84 4.14 -10.99 2.17
CA SER A 84 4.71 -10.93 3.51
C SER A 84 6.15 -10.45 3.48
N LEU A 85 6.49 -9.60 4.44
CA LEU A 85 7.85 -9.21 4.76
C LEU A 85 8.10 -9.48 6.24
N TYR A 86 9.30 -9.93 6.57
CA TYR A 86 9.72 -10.13 7.94
C TYR A 86 10.65 -8.98 8.36
N VAL A 87 10.29 -8.31 9.43
CA VAL A 87 10.99 -7.14 9.95
C VAL A 87 11.44 -7.38 11.40
N THR A 88 12.45 -6.65 11.85
CA THR A 88 12.85 -6.67 13.24
C THR A 88 11.81 -5.99 14.12
N GLU A 89 11.83 -6.27 15.42
CA GLU A 89 10.97 -5.59 16.40
C GLU A 89 11.14 -4.06 16.37
N GLN A 90 12.38 -3.59 16.15
CA GLN A 90 12.67 -2.16 16.04
C GLN A 90 12.03 -1.54 14.79
N GLN A 91 12.14 -2.21 13.64
CA GLN A 91 11.49 -1.78 12.39
C GLN A 91 9.96 -1.77 12.53
N PHE A 92 9.41 -2.79 13.17
CA PHE A 92 7.97 -2.88 13.43
C PHE A 92 7.48 -1.69 14.27
N LYS A 93 8.19 -1.33 15.34
CA LYS A 93 7.87 -0.15 16.17
C LYS A 93 7.99 1.15 15.39
N LYS A 94 9.03 1.30 14.54
CA LYS A 94 9.14 2.48 13.64
C LYS A 94 7.96 2.59 12.69
N LEU A 95 7.49 1.46 12.10
CA LEU A 95 6.30 1.43 11.25
C LEU A 95 5.05 1.88 12.00
N GLN A 96 4.81 1.35 13.20
CA GLN A 96 3.67 1.73 14.04
C GLN A 96 3.68 3.24 14.35
N LEU A 97 4.82 3.77 14.77
CA LEU A 97 4.98 5.19 15.08
C LEU A 97 4.72 6.07 13.84
N PHE A 98 5.35 5.73 12.71
CA PHE A 98 5.14 6.48 11.47
C PHE A 98 3.68 6.47 11.04
N LEU A 99 3.04 5.30 10.94
CA LEU A 99 1.65 5.17 10.49
C LEU A 99 0.68 5.88 11.44
N SER A 100 0.90 5.79 12.74
CA SER A 100 0.10 6.51 13.74
C SER A 100 0.21 8.02 13.58
N SER A 101 1.42 8.54 13.33
CA SER A 101 1.64 9.98 13.11
C SER A 101 1.01 10.50 11.82
N GLN A 102 0.87 9.65 10.80
CA GLN A 102 0.25 10.00 9.53
C GLN A 102 -1.28 9.82 9.51
N LYS A 103 -1.89 9.29 10.56
CA LYS A 103 -3.36 9.16 10.64
C LYS A 103 -4.04 10.52 10.41
N GLY A 104 -5.02 10.54 9.49
CA GLY A 104 -5.71 11.77 9.08
C GLY A 104 -4.95 12.61 8.04
N ALA A 105 -3.78 12.19 7.54
CA ALA A 105 -3.12 12.87 6.44
C ALA A 105 -4.02 12.89 5.18
N PRO A 106 -4.10 14.02 4.44
CA PRO A 106 -4.99 14.13 3.30
C PRO A 106 -4.47 13.41 2.06
N PHE A 107 -5.37 13.08 1.12
CA PHE A 107 -5.02 12.43 -0.14
C PHE A 107 -4.22 13.37 -1.07
N ASN A 108 -3.15 12.85 -1.67
CA ASN A 108 -2.33 13.55 -2.67
C ASN A 108 -2.95 13.45 -4.06
N ARG A 109 -4.00 14.27 -4.32
CA ARG A 109 -4.70 14.29 -5.61
C ARG A 109 -3.77 14.63 -6.77
N MET A 110 -2.94 15.66 -6.60
CA MET A 110 -2.05 16.13 -7.65
C MET A 110 -1.03 15.05 -8.03
N GLY A 111 -0.35 14.44 -7.05
CA GLY A 111 0.58 13.34 -7.31
C GLY A 111 -0.10 12.13 -7.96
N PHE A 112 -1.33 11.81 -7.57
CA PHE A 112 -2.10 10.71 -8.15
C PHE A 112 -2.43 10.94 -9.63
N TYR A 113 -2.96 12.12 -10.00
CA TYR A 113 -3.30 12.41 -11.40
C TYR A 113 -2.07 12.53 -12.30
N LEU A 114 -1.02 13.19 -11.81
CA LEU A 114 0.19 13.41 -12.58
C LEU A 114 1.03 12.14 -12.74
N LEU A 115 0.85 11.14 -11.87
CA LEU A 115 1.47 9.82 -12.05
C LEU A 115 1.04 9.17 -13.38
N GLY A 116 -0.21 9.38 -13.81
CA GLY A 116 -0.72 8.93 -15.11
C GLY A 116 -0.02 9.58 -16.31
N LEU A 117 0.57 10.74 -16.12
CA LEU A 117 1.38 11.46 -17.11
C LEU A 117 2.89 11.18 -16.97
N GLY A 118 3.27 10.20 -16.15
CA GLY A 118 4.66 9.84 -15.88
C GLY A 118 5.38 10.76 -14.89
N MET A 119 4.71 11.78 -14.34
CA MET A 119 5.28 12.71 -13.38
C MET A 119 5.12 12.20 -11.94
N ARG A 120 6.22 12.15 -11.20
CA ARG A 120 6.25 11.62 -9.82
C ARG A 120 6.33 12.75 -8.80
N ILE A 121 5.17 13.33 -8.46
CA ILE A 121 5.07 14.43 -7.50
C ILE A 121 4.67 13.89 -6.13
N SER A 122 5.64 13.89 -5.20
CA SER A 122 5.39 13.50 -3.81
C SER A 122 4.56 14.55 -3.09
N GLY A 123 3.62 14.12 -2.25
CA GLY A 123 2.87 15.00 -1.36
C GLY A 123 3.71 15.66 -0.25
N GLN A 124 5.00 15.33 -0.16
CA GLN A 124 5.94 15.99 0.74
C GLN A 124 6.14 17.48 0.41
N TRP A 125 5.90 17.90 -0.83
CA TRP A 125 5.98 19.33 -1.20
C TRP A 125 5.08 20.21 -0.32
N ALA A 126 3.95 19.68 0.18
CA ALA A 126 3.03 20.42 1.03
C ALA A 126 3.68 20.89 2.35
N GLU A 127 4.65 20.12 2.87
CA GLU A 127 5.38 20.46 4.10
C GLU A 127 6.24 21.73 3.93
N ARG A 128 6.73 22.01 2.71
CA ARG A 128 7.49 23.23 2.41
C ARG A 128 6.66 24.50 2.56
N PHE A 129 5.34 24.38 2.49
CA PHE A 129 4.38 25.49 2.69
C PHE A 129 3.72 25.45 4.08
N GLY A 130 4.26 24.67 5.02
CA GLY A 130 3.70 24.49 6.35
C GLY A 130 2.39 23.67 6.38
N TRP A 131 2.05 23.00 5.29
CA TRP A 131 0.87 22.17 5.22
C TRP A 131 1.23 20.72 5.58
N ARG A 132 0.20 19.99 6.07
CA ARG A 132 0.38 18.57 6.36
C ARG A 132 0.71 17.78 5.11
N ARG A 133 1.69 16.86 5.22
CA ARG A 133 2.06 15.95 4.14
C ARG A 133 0.84 15.21 3.59
N ARG A 134 0.84 14.98 2.29
CA ARG A 134 -0.22 14.29 1.55
C ARG A 134 0.29 12.97 1.02
N PHE A 135 -0.62 12.01 0.83
CA PHE A 135 -0.25 10.69 0.31
C PHE A 135 -1.34 10.15 -0.61
N PHE A 136 -1.00 9.28 -1.53
CA PHE A 136 -1.91 8.24 -2.01
C PHE A 136 -1.45 6.87 -1.46
N CYS A 137 -2.23 5.78 -1.69
CA CYS A 137 -2.05 4.52 -0.96
C CYS A 137 -0.61 3.98 -1.03
N ALA A 138 -0.04 3.79 -2.22
CA ALA A 138 1.32 3.28 -2.35
C ALA A 138 2.37 4.25 -1.80
N GLU A 139 2.19 5.57 -1.99
CA GLU A 139 3.11 6.59 -1.44
C GLU A 139 3.20 6.52 0.08
N LEU A 140 2.06 6.37 0.78
CA LEU A 140 2.02 6.21 2.24
C LEU A 140 2.80 4.97 2.69
N ILE A 141 2.53 3.84 2.04
CA ILE A 141 3.14 2.56 2.42
C ILE A 141 4.65 2.56 2.14
N ILE A 142 5.08 3.05 0.97
CA ILE A 142 6.51 3.14 0.64
C ILE A 142 7.22 4.10 1.58
N ALA A 143 6.61 5.23 1.94
CA ALA A 143 7.17 6.17 2.90
C ALA A 143 7.34 5.52 4.29
N ALA A 144 6.35 4.75 4.75
CA ALA A 144 6.43 4.02 6.02
C ALA A 144 7.57 2.99 6.01
N LEU A 145 7.64 2.16 4.96
CA LEU A 145 8.68 1.13 4.83
C LEU A 145 10.09 1.73 4.74
N LYS A 146 10.26 2.89 4.07
CA LYS A 146 11.54 3.63 4.03
C LYS A 146 11.89 4.22 5.39
N ALA A 147 10.94 4.84 6.08
CA ALA A 147 11.16 5.42 7.41
C ALA A 147 11.56 4.36 8.46
N ALA A 148 11.15 3.12 8.25
CA ALA A 148 11.49 1.98 9.12
C ALA A 148 12.69 1.15 8.62
N ASP A 149 13.40 1.60 7.58
CA ASP A 149 14.54 0.89 6.97
C ASP A 149 14.19 -0.56 6.54
N CYS A 150 12.96 -0.78 6.02
CA CYS A 150 12.49 -2.11 5.62
C CYS A 150 12.90 -2.50 4.19
N PHE A 151 13.43 -1.57 3.38
CA PHE A 151 13.90 -1.85 2.04
C PHE A 151 15.42 -2.03 1.98
N PRO A 152 15.93 -2.91 1.08
CA PRO A 152 17.35 -3.00 0.82
C PRO A 152 17.91 -1.65 0.33
N LYS A 153 19.10 -1.26 0.83
CA LYS A 153 19.75 0.01 0.45
C LYS A 153 20.13 0.07 -1.03
N THR A 154 20.37 -1.07 -1.66
CA THR A 154 20.87 -1.21 -3.04
C THR A 154 19.81 -1.11 -4.11
N ASN A 155 18.53 -1.36 -3.78
CA ASN A 155 17.41 -1.32 -4.72
C ASN A 155 16.26 -0.52 -4.12
N SER A 156 16.19 0.78 -4.40
CA SER A 156 15.14 1.64 -3.85
C SER A 156 14.04 1.87 -4.86
N ILE A 157 12.82 1.46 -4.51
CA ILE A 157 11.62 1.90 -5.22
C ILE A 157 11.39 3.41 -4.99
N SER A 158 10.87 4.12 -6.01
CA SER A 158 10.43 5.52 -5.84
C SER A 158 9.37 5.62 -4.76
N THR A 159 9.42 6.67 -3.92
CA THR A 159 8.34 6.91 -2.94
C THR A 159 7.01 7.17 -3.63
N VAL A 160 7.05 7.80 -4.80
CA VAL A 160 5.89 8.01 -5.67
C VAL A 160 5.86 6.90 -6.71
N ALA A 161 5.19 5.80 -6.40
CA ALA A 161 5.04 4.65 -7.27
C ALA A 161 3.59 4.17 -7.31
N HIS A 162 3.20 3.58 -8.43
CA HIS A 162 1.88 2.96 -8.57
C HIS A 162 1.79 1.68 -7.69
N PRO A 163 0.61 1.30 -7.16
CA PRO A 163 0.46 0.03 -6.41
C PRO A 163 0.99 -1.19 -7.16
N GLU A 164 0.81 -1.25 -8.48
CA GLU A 164 1.36 -2.32 -9.31
C GLU A 164 2.91 -2.34 -9.31
N GLU A 165 3.57 -1.17 -9.31
CA GLU A 165 5.04 -1.11 -9.21
C GLU A 165 5.52 -1.67 -7.87
N LEU A 166 4.84 -1.30 -6.79
CA LEU A 166 5.15 -1.84 -5.46
C LEU A 166 4.90 -3.35 -5.39
N TYR A 167 3.83 -3.84 -6.02
CA TYR A 167 3.54 -5.27 -6.09
C TYR A 167 4.64 -6.05 -6.83
N GLN A 168 5.10 -5.54 -7.98
CA GLN A 168 6.20 -6.14 -8.75
C GLN A 168 7.52 -6.09 -7.97
N TYR A 169 7.83 -4.94 -7.36
CA TYR A 169 9.03 -4.78 -6.54
C TYR A 169 9.06 -5.77 -5.37
N THR A 170 7.97 -5.87 -4.64
CA THR A 170 7.89 -6.72 -3.46
C THR A 170 7.86 -8.22 -3.81
N SER A 171 7.50 -8.60 -5.03
CA SER A 171 7.62 -10.00 -5.48
C SER A 171 9.07 -10.50 -5.51
N LEU A 172 10.04 -9.59 -5.60
CA LEU A 172 11.46 -9.91 -5.61
C LEU A 172 12.07 -10.08 -4.21
N ILE A 173 11.42 -9.52 -3.19
CA ILE A 173 11.95 -9.47 -1.82
C ILE A 173 11.04 -10.12 -0.78
N SER A 174 9.83 -10.52 -1.18
CA SER A 174 8.85 -11.13 -0.26
C SER A 174 8.98 -12.65 -0.24
N THR A 175 8.57 -13.22 0.88
CA THR A 175 8.33 -14.66 1.01
C THR A 175 6.89 -15.00 0.65
N PRO A 176 6.59 -16.25 0.22
CA PRO A 176 5.22 -16.71 0.05
C PRO A 176 4.42 -16.55 1.35
N THR A 177 3.25 -15.94 1.26
CA THR A 177 2.43 -15.66 2.43
C THR A 177 1.55 -16.85 2.78
N THR A 178 1.68 -17.37 3.99
CA THR A 178 0.80 -18.41 4.56
C THR A 178 -0.39 -17.78 5.27
N ILE A 179 -1.24 -17.06 4.55
CA ILE A 179 -2.48 -16.54 5.14
C ILE A 179 -3.59 -17.58 4.92
N ARG A 180 -4.25 -18.01 5.99
CA ARG A 180 -5.46 -18.84 5.92
C ARG A 180 -6.65 -17.97 5.54
N GLU A 181 -7.71 -18.55 4.97
CA GLU A 181 -8.93 -17.82 4.60
C GLU A 181 -9.63 -17.26 5.84
N TYR A 182 -10.04 -15.98 5.81
CA TYR A 182 -10.81 -15.30 6.85
C TYR A 182 -12.02 -14.60 6.26
N SER A 183 -13.09 -14.51 7.06
CA SER A 183 -14.24 -13.67 6.74
C SER A 183 -13.85 -12.20 6.82
N GLU A 184 -14.18 -11.44 5.80
CA GLU A 184 -13.99 -9.99 5.79
C GLU A 184 -15.08 -9.30 6.62
N ASP A 185 -14.67 -8.41 7.52
CA ASP A 185 -15.58 -7.38 8.01
C ASP A 185 -15.86 -6.43 6.85
N LYS A 186 -17.13 -6.24 6.50
CA LYS A 186 -17.57 -5.36 5.42
C LYS A 186 -17.23 -3.90 5.75
N VAL A 187 -16.02 -3.48 5.45
CA VAL A 187 -15.66 -2.07 5.44
C VAL A 187 -16.05 -1.51 4.07
N ARG A 188 -17.02 -0.62 4.03
CA ARG A 188 -17.35 0.13 2.81
C ARG A 188 -16.24 1.14 2.55
N TYR A 189 -15.60 1.00 1.43
CA TYR A 189 -14.58 1.91 0.91
C TYR A 189 -15.20 3.12 0.21
#